data_01b86dff40270f7411b8ba841851764c
#
_entry.id   01b86dff40270f7411b8ba841851764c
#
_cell.length_a   1.000
_cell.length_b   1.000
_cell.length_c   1.000
_cell.angle_alpha   90.00
_cell.angle_beta   90.00
_cell.angle_gamma   90.00
#
_symmetry.space_group_name_H-M   'P 1'
#
loop_
_entity.id
_entity.type
_entity.pdbx_description
1 polymer ?
#
loop_
_entity_poly.entity_id
_entity_poly.type
_entity_poly.pdbx_seq_one_letter_code
_entity_poly.pdbx_strand_id
1 'polypeptide(L)'
;MKLLSTLVTGWMLAVATIIPSHAHTSGATSVHEIVQETSPQATLEIKKDPTGGFNVHVVTRNFVWRPEMASMKHVPGEGHAHVYLDGRKIMRIYNEWFHLNTYQFSTRSGEQLLSIEFVGNDHAPYTIQGLPVGAEQIVDVPGDEIQPGSRDNNLVLTGLIFLLVIALGGLLFRLRRGK
;
A
#
# COMPACT_ATOMS: atom_id res chain seq x y z
N MET A 1 -49.71 8.12 -51.71
CA MET A 1 -48.50 8.77 -51.19
C MET A 1 -48.58 8.74 -49.67
N LYS A 2 -47.88 7.80 -49.02
CA LYS A 2 -47.77 7.76 -47.56
C LYS A 2 -46.26 7.79 -47.25
N LEU A 3 -45.83 8.91 -46.65
CA LEU A 3 -44.46 9.08 -46.17
C LEU A 3 -44.30 8.26 -44.88
N LEU A 4 -43.36 7.30 -44.91
CA LEU A 4 -42.86 6.60 -43.71
C LEU A 4 -41.71 7.45 -43.12
N SER A 5 -41.98 8.03 -41.96
CA SER A 5 -40.96 8.68 -41.16
C SER A 5 -40.27 7.63 -40.27
N THR A 6 -39.03 7.32 -40.57
CA THR A 6 -38.18 6.45 -39.74
C THR A 6 -37.49 7.28 -38.67
N LEU A 7 -37.99 7.20 -37.44
CA LEU A 7 -37.33 7.72 -36.25
C LEU A 7 -36.16 6.79 -35.89
N VAL A 8 -34.93 7.22 -36.16
CA VAL A 8 -33.70 6.59 -35.66
C VAL A 8 -33.44 7.14 -34.26
N THR A 9 -33.85 6.39 -33.26
CA THR A 9 -33.50 6.70 -31.86
C THR A 9 -32.05 6.22 -31.63
N GLY A 10 -31.11 7.19 -31.66
CA GLY A 10 -29.72 6.96 -31.28
C GLY A 10 -29.61 6.75 -29.77
N TRP A 11 -29.24 5.53 -29.39
CA TRP A 11 -28.82 5.25 -28.01
C TRP A 11 -27.39 5.76 -27.83
N MET A 12 -27.23 6.90 -27.16
CA MET A 12 -25.95 7.34 -26.62
C MET A 12 -25.60 6.47 -25.44
N LEU A 13 -24.63 5.57 -25.63
CA LEU A 13 -24.03 4.83 -24.56
C LEU A 13 -23.09 5.77 -23.79
N ALA A 14 -23.56 6.33 -22.68
CA ALA A 14 -22.71 7.08 -21.77
C ALA A 14 -21.75 6.10 -21.09
N VAL A 15 -20.51 6.04 -21.57
CA VAL A 15 -19.41 5.37 -20.86
C VAL A 15 -19.03 6.28 -19.70
N ALA A 16 -19.56 5.98 -18.51
CA ALA A 16 -19.09 6.59 -17.29
C ALA A 16 -17.67 6.08 -17.02
N THR A 17 -16.68 6.89 -17.36
CA THR A 17 -15.31 6.67 -16.90
C THR A 17 -15.28 6.92 -15.41
N ILE A 18 -15.21 5.85 -14.62
CA ILE A 18 -14.91 5.94 -13.18
C ILE A 18 -13.45 6.34 -13.09
N ILE A 19 -13.20 7.63 -12.95
CA ILE A 19 -11.88 8.14 -12.57
C ILE A 19 -11.75 7.81 -11.09
N PRO A 20 -10.74 7.00 -10.67
CA PRO A 20 -10.48 6.82 -9.26
C PRO A 20 -10.15 8.19 -8.69
N SER A 21 -11.07 8.74 -7.92
CA SER A 21 -10.86 9.94 -7.12
C SER A 21 -9.83 9.55 -6.05
N HIS A 22 -8.57 9.90 -6.29
CA HIS A 22 -7.60 9.93 -5.20
C HIS A 22 -8.05 11.07 -4.30
N ALA A 23 -8.81 10.73 -3.28
CA ALA A 23 -9.06 11.63 -2.18
C ALA A 23 -7.71 11.92 -1.51
N HIS A 24 -7.00 12.91 -2.03
CA HIS A 24 -6.01 13.61 -1.24
C HIS A 24 -6.79 14.29 -0.12
N THR A 25 -6.91 13.60 1.00
CA THR A 25 -7.21 14.25 2.26
C THR A 25 -6.05 15.20 2.50
N SER A 26 -6.22 16.45 2.12
CA SER A 26 -5.37 17.58 2.52
C SER A 26 -5.64 17.90 4.00
N GLY A 27 -5.48 16.91 4.87
CA GLY A 27 -5.11 17.14 6.23
C GLY A 27 -3.64 17.52 6.17
N ALA A 28 -3.28 18.70 6.63
CA ALA A 28 -1.89 19.09 6.79
C ALA A 28 -1.23 17.97 7.63
N THR A 29 -0.49 17.10 6.97
CA THR A 29 0.25 16.03 7.64
C THR A 29 1.34 16.77 8.41
N SER A 30 1.18 16.89 9.71
CA SER A 30 2.23 17.46 10.56
C SER A 30 3.49 16.62 10.37
N VAL A 31 4.63 17.29 10.17
CA VAL A 31 5.95 16.65 10.10
C VAL A 31 6.84 17.28 11.14
N HIS A 32 7.80 16.52 11.65
CA HIS A 32 8.84 17.04 12.54
C HIS A 32 10.10 17.26 11.73
N GLU A 33 10.23 18.47 11.17
CA GLU A 33 11.45 18.86 10.47
C GLU A 33 12.58 19.05 11.48
N ILE A 34 13.68 18.33 11.29
CA ILE A 34 14.82 18.32 12.20
C ILE A 34 16.14 18.63 11.48
N VAL A 35 17.13 19.10 12.24
CA VAL A 35 18.48 19.30 11.71
C VAL A 35 19.26 17.98 11.73
N GLN A 36 20.16 17.80 10.76
CA GLN A 36 20.85 16.53 10.54
C GLN A 36 21.69 16.07 11.74
N GLU A 37 22.31 16.99 12.48
CA GLU A 37 23.20 16.67 13.61
C GLU A 37 22.46 16.02 14.79
N THR A 38 21.20 16.35 14.99
CA THR A 38 20.37 15.81 16.09
C THR A 38 19.32 14.80 15.63
N SER A 39 19.33 14.50 14.33
CA SER A 39 18.34 13.58 13.76
C SER A 39 18.47 12.17 14.32
N PRO A 40 17.36 11.45 14.50
CA PRO A 40 17.38 10.01 14.61
C PRO A 40 18.14 9.38 13.43
N GLN A 41 18.92 8.35 13.70
CA GLN A 41 19.63 7.58 12.67
C GLN A 41 19.31 6.11 12.86
N ALA A 42 19.23 5.37 11.77
CA ALA A 42 19.07 3.94 11.79
C ALA A 42 19.99 3.24 10.80
N THR A 43 20.36 2.02 11.15
CA THR A 43 20.84 1.00 10.21
C THR A 43 20.08 -0.29 10.45
N LEU A 44 19.88 -1.10 9.39
CA LEU A 44 19.20 -2.37 9.49
C LEU A 44 20.22 -3.51 9.47
N GLU A 45 20.16 -4.37 10.47
CA GLU A 45 20.86 -5.66 10.50
C GLU A 45 19.80 -6.75 10.25
N ILE A 46 19.83 -7.36 9.07
CA ILE A 46 18.80 -8.30 8.63
C ILE A 46 19.38 -9.71 8.54
N LYS A 47 18.72 -10.65 9.19
CA LYS A 47 19.10 -12.06 9.15
C LYS A 47 17.90 -12.91 8.75
N LYS A 48 18.08 -13.76 7.72
CA LYS A 48 17.08 -14.74 7.32
C LYS A 48 16.72 -15.66 8.50
N ASP A 49 15.42 -15.84 8.73
CA ASP A 49 14.92 -16.81 9.70
C ASP A 49 14.74 -18.16 9.02
N PRO A 50 15.29 -19.27 9.56
CA PRO A 50 15.11 -20.61 8.98
C PRO A 50 13.65 -21.07 8.89
N THR A 51 12.76 -20.50 9.70
CA THR A 51 11.33 -20.83 9.70
C THR A 51 10.50 -19.95 8.79
N GLY A 52 11.14 -19.01 8.08
CA GLY A 52 10.55 -18.09 7.13
C GLY A 52 10.60 -16.64 7.60
N GLY A 53 10.69 -15.72 6.65
CA GLY A 53 10.85 -14.31 6.92
C GLY A 53 12.24 -13.90 7.37
N PHE A 54 12.34 -12.77 8.06
CA PHE A 54 13.62 -12.19 8.47
C PHE A 54 13.53 -11.64 9.90
N ASN A 55 14.57 -11.90 10.69
CA ASN A 55 14.79 -11.21 11.95
C ASN A 55 15.52 -9.89 11.66
N VAL A 56 14.94 -8.79 12.05
CA VAL A 56 15.44 -7.44 11.76
C VAL A 56 15.78 -6.74 13.07
N HIS A 57 17.02 -6.25 13.14
CA HIS A 57 17.50 -5.38 14.21
C HIS A 57 17.68 -3.96 13.66
N VAL A 58 17.03 -3.01 14.27
CA VAL A 58 17.13 -1.59 13.96
C VAL A 58 18.09 -0.94 14.92
N VAL A 59 19.35 -0.80 14.51
CA VAL A 59 20.37 -0.13 15.31
C VAL A 59 20.15 1.36 15.23
N THR A 60 19.82 2.01 16.35
CA THR A 60 19.42 3.43 16.38
C THR A 60 20.44 4.31 17.09
N ARG A 61 20.52 5.58 16.69
CA ARG A 61 21.19 6.67 17.40
C ARG A 61 20.28 7.89 17.47
N ASN A 62 20.39 8.68 18.52
CA ASN A 62 19.58 9.88 18.75
C ASN A 62 18.08 9.61 18.72
N PHE A 63 17.65 8.41 19.10
CA PHE A 63 16.26 8.01 19.11
C PHE A 63 15.94 7.13 20.33
N VAL A 64 14.82 7.43 21.00
CA VAL A 64 14.33 6.70 22.16
C VAL A 64 12.98 6.08 21.82
N TRP A 65 12.91 4.78 21.85
CA TRP A 65 11.68 4.02 21.68
C TRP A 65 10.72 4.24 22.87
N ARG A 66 9.51 4.71 22.57
CA ARG A 66 8.51 5.03 23.60
C ARG A 66 7.14 4.43 23.27
N PRO A 67 6.99 3.11 23.40
CA PRO A 67 5.72 2.44 23.11
C PRO A 67 4.55 2.99 23.93
N GLU A 68 4.80 3.34 25.19
CA GLU A 68 3.80 3.88 26.12
C GLU A 68 3.34 5.30 25.77
N MET A 69 4.10 6.01 24.94
CA MET A 69 3.80 7.39 24.54
C MET A 69 3.15 7.47 23.15
N ALA A 70 2.82 6.34 22.53
CA ALA A 70 2.18 6.33 21.22
C ALA A 70 0.83 7.07 21.25
N SER A 71 0.61 7.97 20.28
CA SER A 71 -0.55 8.86 20.19
C SER A 71 -0.61 9.96 21.26
N MET A 72 0.50 10.19 21.96
CA MET A 72 0.63 11.27 22.93
C MET A 72 1.34 12.48 22.29
N LYS A 73 1.51 13.55 23.10
CA LYS A 73 2.21 14.76 22.66
C LYS A 73 3.64 14.44 22.23
N HIS A 74 4.07 15.07 21.13
CA HIS A 74 5.43 14.96 20.62
C HIS A 74 6.48 15.37 21.66
N VAL A 75 7.53 14.56 21.75
CA VAL A 75 8.78 14.85 22.46
C VAL A 75 9.94 14.64 21.44
N PRO A 76 10.81 15.62 21.22
CA PRO A 76 11.90 15.49 20.25
C PRO A 76 12.80 14.28 20.55
N GLY A 77 13.10 13.49 19.50
CA GLY A 77 13.93 12.30 19.60
C GLY A 77 13.24 11.06 20.18
N GLU A 78 11.95 11.15 20.53
CA GLU A 78 11.17 10.02 21.02
C GLU A 78 10.10 9.59 20.01
N GLY A 79 9.74 8.30 20.02
CA GLY A 79 8.63 7.81 19.20
C GLY A 79 8.66 6.30 18.92
N HIS A 80 8.25 5.98 17.73
CA HIS A 80 8.22 4.61 17.20
C HIS A 80 8.59 4.64 15.71
N ALA A 81 8.51 3.50 15.02
CA ALA A 81 8.74 3.50 13.59
C ALA A 81 7.62 2.81 12.82
N HIS A 82 7.42 3.25 11.58
CA HIS A 82 6.59 2.59 10.60
C HIS A 82 7.46 1.75 9.68
N VAL A 83 7.00 0.54 9.37
CA VAL A 83 7.70 -0.39 8.49
C VAL A 83 6.93 -0.53 7.19
N TYR A 84 7.66 -0.47 6.08
CA TYR A 84 7.12 -0.58 4.74
C TYR A 84 7.83 -1.71 3.99
N LEU A 85 7.11 -2.37 3.11
CA LEU A 85 7.64 -3.32 2.16
C LEU A 85 7.16 -2.93 0.75
N ASP A 86 8.11 -2.62 -0.15
CA ASP A 86 7.83 -2.04 -1.48
C ASP A 86 6.91 -0.80 -1.39
N GLY A 87 7.17 0.10 -0.43
CA GLY A 87 6.39 1.33 -0.19
C GLY A 87 5.02 1.13 0.47
N ARG A 88 4.59 -0.13 0.68
CA ARG A 88 3.34 -0.43 1.39
C ARG A 88 3.60 -0.55 2.89
N LYS A 89 2.96 0.30 3.70
CA LYS A 89 3.02 0.19 5.16
C LYS A 89 2.46 -1.15 5.62
N ILE A 90 3.27 -1.92 6.35
CA ILE A 90 2.92 -3.26 6.80
C ILE A 90 2.71 -3.35 8.31
N MET A 91 3.46 -2.58 9.10
CA MET A 91 3.33 -2.59 10.56
C MET A 91 3.89 -1.32 11.20
N ARG A 92 3.73 -1.23 12.52
CA ARG A 92 4.44 -0.32 13.41
C ARG A 92 5.33 -1.15 14.32
N ILE A 93 6.49 -0.62 14.65
CA ILE A 93 7.40 -1.21 15.63
C ILE A 93 7.69 -0.21 16.74
N TYR A 94 7.84 -0.71 17.95
CA TYR A 94 8.02 0.07 19.16
C TYR A 94 9.29 -0.29 19.92
N ASN A 95 10.15 -1.06 19.32
CA ASN A 95 11.45 -1.47 19.83
C ASN A 95 12.42 -1.78 18.67
N GLU A 96 13.65 -2.08 19.01
CA GLU A 96 14.73 -2.30 18.06
C GLU A 96 14.62 -3.61 17.29
N TRP A 97 13.85 -4.60 17.76
CA TRP A 97 13.76 -5.92 17.13
C TRP A 97 12.34 -6.20 16.64
N PHE A 98 12.26 -6.74 15.44
CA PHE A 98 11.01 -7.29 14.93
C PHE A 98 11.25 -8.46 13.97
N HIS A 99 10.22 -9.26 13.78
CA HIS A 99 10.20 -10.31 12.76
C HIS A 99 9.38 -9.86 11.56
N LEU A 100 10.02 -9.79 10.38
CA LEU A 100 9.34 -9.56 9.12
C LEU A 100 8.75 -10.88 8.63
N ASN A 101 7.47 -11.09 8.85
CA ASN A 101 6.75 -12.27 8.37
C ASN A 101 6.41 -12.12 6.88
N THR A 102 7.22 -12.74 6.02
CA THR A 102 7.04 -12.67 4.56
C THR A 102 5.78 -13.38 4.09
N TYR A 103 5.38 -14.49 4.72
CA TYR A 103 4.10 -15.16 4.43
C TYR A 103 2.88 -14.26 4.62
N GLN A 104 2.96 -13.29 5.51
CA GLN A 104 1.88 -12.36 5.79
C GLN A 104 1.94 -11.11 4.91
N PHE A 105 3.14 -10.60 4.66
CA PHE A 105 3.29 -9.26 4.10
C PHE A 105 3.79 -9.24 2.66
N SER A 106 4.51 -10.26 2.18
CA SER A 106 5.01 -10.26 0.81
C SER A 106 3.95 -10.69 -0.18
N THR A 107 3.86 -9.97 -1.29
CA THR A 107 2.91 -10.23 -2.38
C THR A 107 3.59 -10.81 -3.62
N ARG A 108 4.92 -10.79 -3.65
CA ARG A 108 5.76 -11.32 -4.72
C ARG A 108 7.07 -11.89 -4.13
N SER A 109 7.74 -12.73 -4.87
CA SER A 109 9.09 -13.21 -4.55
C SER A 109 10.17 -12.29 -5.13
N GLY A 110 11.42 -12.54 -4.74
CA GLY A 110 12.59 -11.80 -5.17
C GLY A 110 12.85 -10.55 -4.34
N GLU A 111 13.67 -9.68 -4.86
CA GLU A 111 14.11 -8.47 -4.18
C GLU A 111 12.94 -7.52 -3.87
N GLN A 112 12.77 -7.17 -2.60
CA GLN A 112 11.80 -6.20 -2.11
C GLN A 112 12.51 -5.17 -1.23
N LEU A 113 12.08 -3.91 -1.31
CA LEU A 113 12.62 -2.84 -0.48
C LEU A 113 11.92 -2.84 0.88
N LEU A 114 12.67 -3.21 1.93
CA LEU A 114 12.26 -2.99 3.31
C LEU A 114 12.72 -1.60 3.73
N SER A 115 11.79 -0.74 4.15
CA SER A 115 12.11 0.56 4.72
C SER A 115 11.44 0.75 6.07
N ILE A 116 12.10 1.48 6.96
CA ILE A 116 11.55 1.97 8.20
C ILE A 116 11.61 3.49 8.21
N GLU A 117 10.59 4.13 8.77
CA GLU A 117 10.52 5.56 8.94
C GLU A 117 10.23 5.88 10.41
N PHE A 118 11.04 6.75 11.02
CA PHE A 118 10.79 7.23 12.37
C PHE A 118 9.65 8.22 12.40
N VAL A 119 8.81 8.07 13.40
CA VAL A 119 7.69 8.97 13.67
C VAL A 119 7.68 9.37 15.15
N GLY A 120 7.26 10.59 15.42
CA GLY A 120 7.08 11.06 16.78
C GLY A 120 5.94 10.35 17.52
N ASN A 121 5.79 10.65 18.80
CA ASN A 121 4.72 10.10 19.63
C ASN A 121 3.32 10.41 19.06
N ASP A 122 3.15 11.53 18.38
CA ASP A 122 1.92 11.99 17.72
C ASP A 122 1.71 11.45 16.28
N HIS A 123 2.53 10.48 15.85
CA HIS A 123 2.54 9.86 14.53
C HIS A 123 2.98 10.77 13.37
N ALA A 124 3.48 11.97 13.64
CA ALA A 124 4.07 12.80 12.60
C ALA A 124 5.49 12.29 12.27
N PRO A 125 5.85 12.13 10.97
CA PRO A 125 7.16 11.65 10.60
C PRO A 125 8.26 12.66 10.93
N TYR A 126 9.43 12.16 11.31
CA TYR A 126 10.65 12.95 11.32
C TYR A 126 11.15 13.13 9.90
N THR A 127 11.50 14.38 9.53
CA THR A 127 11.96 14.70 8.19
C THR A 127 13.24 15.56 8.24
N ILE A 128 14.08 15.41 7.22
CA ILE A 128 15.20 16.31 6.91
C ILE A 128 15.00 16.78 5.48
N GLN A 129 14.86 18.08 5.28
CA GLN A 129 14.56 18.68 3.97
C GLN A 129 13.32 18.04 3.30
N GLY A 130 12.31 17.73 4.11
CA GLY A 130 11.06 17.10 3.64
C GLY A 130 11.16 15.59 3.33
N LEU A 131 12.33 14.97 3.50
CA LEU A 131 12.51 13.53 3.31
C LEU A 131 12.39 12.78 4.63
N PRO A 132 11.67 11.64 4.67
CA PRO A 132 11.56 10.83 5.89
C PRO A 132 12.90 10.37 6.41
N VAL A 133 13.04 10.36 7.73
CA VAL A 133 14.23 9.85 8.42
C VAL A 133 14.01 8.38 8.77
N GLY A 134 14.95 7.53 8.39
CA GLY A 134 14.87 6.10 8.65
C GLY A 134 16.02 5.32 8.04
N ALA A 135 15.75 4.09 7.66
CA ALA A 135 16.72 3.21 6.98
C ALA A 135 16.01 2.31 5.98
N GLU A 136 16.74 1.91 4.96
CA GLU A 136 16.24 1.04 3.89
C GLU A 136 17.25 -0.07 3.57
N GLN A 137 16.73 -1.24 3.23
CA GLN A 137 17.54 -2.36 2.77
C GLN A 137 16.72 -3.30 1.89
N ILE A 138 17.35 -3.86 0.86
CA ILE A 138 16.73 -4.89 0.03
C ILE A 138 16.77 -6.23 0.77
N VAL A 139 15.63 -6.93 0.75
CA VAL A 139 15.47 -8.30 1.21
C VAL A 139 15.06 -9.19 0.04
N ASP A 140 15.67 -10.38 -0.08
CA ASP A 140 15.30 -11.35 -1.12
C ASP A 140 14.30 -12.36 -0.54
N VAL A 141 13.03 -12.26 -0.95
CA VAL A 141 11.93 -13.09 -0.45
C VAL A 141 11.79 -14.35 -1.30
N PRO A 142 11.92 -15.54 -0.70
CA PRO A 142 11.74 -16.82 -1.40
C PRO A 142 10.33 -16.96 -2.00
N GLY A 143 10.23 -17.74 -3.10
CA GLY A 143 8.96 -17.92 -3.81
C GLY A 143 7.90 -18.67 -3.04
N ASP A 144 8.28 -19.46 -2.06
CA ASP A 144 7.38 -20.19 -1.14
C ASP A 144 6.94 -19.36 0.07
N GLU A 145 7.51 -18.17 0.25
CA GLU A 145 7.20 -17.25 1.35
C GLU A 145 6.33 -16.06 0.92
N ILE A 146 5.53 -16.20 -0.11
CA ILE A 146 4.59 -15.17 -0.55
C ILE A 146 3.18 -15.47 -0.07
N GLN A 147 2.40 -14.40 0.20
CA GLN A 147 1.01 -14.55 0.60
C GLN A 147 0.19 -15.21 -0.52
N PRO A 148 -0.44 -16.38 -0.29
CA PRO A 148 -1.33 -16.98 -1.27
C PRO A 148 -2.54 -16.05 -1.49
N GLY A 149 -2.74 -15.55 -2.68
CA GLY A 149 -3.97 -14.83 -3.03
C GLY A 149 -3.83 -13.35 -3.38
N SER A 150 -2.63 -12.79 -3.40
CA SER A 150 -2.43 -11.42 -3.90
C SER A 150 -2.37 -11.33 -5.44
N ARG A 151 -2.55 -12.44 -6.16
CA ARG A 151 -2.90 -12.36 -7.59
C ARG A 151 -4.23 -11.64 -7.67
N ASP A 152 -4.27 -10.57 -8.45
CA ASP A 152 -5.47 -9.78 -8.72
C ASP A 152 -6.61 -10.65 -9.27
N ASN A 153 -7.22 -11.45 -8.39
CA ASN A 153 -8.45 -12.19 -8.71
C ASN A 153 -9.56 -11.25 -9.18
N ASN A 154 -9.43 -9.96 -8.86
CA ASN A 154 -10.31 -8.91 -9.36
C ASN A 154 -10.28 -8.79 -10.88
N LEU A 155 -9.11 -8.99 -11.53
CA LEU A 155 -9.02 -8.91 -13.00
C LEU A 155 -9.76 -10.08 -13.66
N VAL A 156 -9.61 -11.29 -13.10
CA VAL A 156 -10.30 -12.49 -13.59
C VAL A 156 -11.79 -12.37 -13.33
N LEU A 157 -12.19 -11.94 -12.14
CA LEU A 157 -13.60 -11.73 -11.78
C LEU A 157 -14.25 -10.64 -12.63
N THR A 158 -13.56 -9.51 -12.85
CA THR A 158 -14.03 -8.42 -13.72
C THR A 158 -14.17 -8.91 -15.17
N GLY A 159 -13.21 -9.68 -15.67
CA GLY A 159 -13.28 -10.29 -17.01
C GLY A 159 -14.47 -11.25 -17.17
N LEU A 160 -14.73 -12.10 -16.17
CA LEU A 160 -15.88 -13.01 -16.16
C LEU A 160 -17.22 -12.26 -16.13
N ILE A 161 -17.33 -11.20 -15.31
CA ILE A 161 -18.54 -10.37 -15.26
C ILE A 161 -18.78 -9.68 -16.60
N PHE A 162 -17.72 -9.15 -17.25
CA PHE A 162 -17.82 -8.49 -18.54
C PHE A 162 -18.30 -9.46 -19.64
N LEU A 163 -17.76 -10.69 -19.68
CA LEU A 163 -18.19 -11.74 -20.62
C LEU A 163 -19.65 -12.14 -20.39
N LEU A 164 -20.07 -12.22 -19.13
CA LEU A 164 -21.45 -12.57 -18.77
C LEU A 164 -22.44 -11.49 -19.21
N VAL A 165 -22.10 -10.21 -19.07
CA VAL A 165 -22.91 -9.08 -19.54
C VAL A 165 -23.05 -9.09 -21.06
N ILE A 166 -21.96 -9.37 -21.80
CA ILE A 166 -21.99 -9.48 -23.28
C ILE A 166 -22.89 -10.65 -23.70
N ALA A 167 -22.76 -11.81 -23.05
CA ALA A 167 -23.57 -13.00 -23.36
C ALA A 167 -25.05 -12.75 -23.11
N LEU A 168 -25.41 -12.13 -21.99
CA LEU A 168 -26.80 -11.77 -21.67
C LEU A 168 -27.37 -10.74 -22.65
N GLY A 169 -26.58 -9.72 -23.01
CA GLY A 169 -26.95 -8.71 -23.99
C GLY A 169 -27.23 -9.31 -25.37
N GLY A 170 -26.36 -10.23 -25.80
CA GLY A 170 -26.53 -10.98 -27.06
C GLY A 170 -27.78 -11.87 -27.08
N LEU A 171 -28.05 -12.54 -25.95
CA LEU A 171 -29.26 -13.36 -25.81
C LEU A 171 -30.53 -12.53 -25.86
N LEU A 172 -30.58 -11.42 -25.13
CA LEU A 172 -31.74 -10.50 -25.12
C LEU A 172 -31.97 -9.89 -26.52
N PHE A 173 -30.90 -9.55 -27.25
CA PHE A 173 -30.99 -9.04 -28.61
C PHE A 173 -31.57 -10.10 -29.57
N ARG A 174 -31.16 -11.37 -29.47
CA ARG A 174 -31.74 -12.48 -30.25
C ARG A 174 -33.22 -12.69 -29.96
N LEU A 175 -33.63 -12.68 -28.69
CA LEU A 175 -35.01 -12.85 -28.29
C LEU A 175 -35.93 -11.72 -28.77
N ARG A 176 -35.42 -10.50 -28.89
CA ARG A 176 -36.15 -9.33 -29.43
C ARG A 176 -36.30 -9.37 -30.96
N ARG A 177 -35.34 -9.96 -31.68
CA ARG A 177 -35.39 -10.09 -33.15
C ARG A 177 -36.25 -11.25 -33.65
N GLY A 178 -36.58 -12.20 -32.79
CA GLY A 178 -37.41 -13.42 -33.14
C GLY A 178 -38.91 -13.22 -32.97
N LYS A 179 -39.35 -12.01 -32.67
CA LYS A 179 -40.76 -11.54 -32.71
C LYS A 179 -40.94 -10.56 -33.84
#